data_c47b80c3bc86d9f6ed55bf742d8ccd81
#
_entry.id   c47b80c3bc86d9f6ed55bf742d8ccd81
#
_cell.length_a   1.000
_cell.length_b   1.000
_cell.length_c   1.000
_cell.angle_alpha   90.00
_cell.angle_beta   90.00
_cell.angle_gamma   90.00
#
_symmetry.space_group_name_H-M   'P 1'
#
loop_
_entity.id
_entity.type
_entity.pdbx_description
1 polymer ?
#
loop_
_entity_poly.entity_id
_entity_poly.type
_entity_poly.pdbx_seq_one_letter_code
_entity_poly.pdbx_strand_id
1 'polypeptide(L)'
;GNAYMCLGNFNEAINIYEKVLALKPQYAAGYNNLASAQNDLGEFEKAIVNYDKALVFDPNFLMARNNIIHTLTFYNPKNSDLNVFTKSNYELQNVKIPINSNKEISDDEVITFYNDCNKISKNYFKNLNFHLSQIWRRNTEHLNCNRHFEVFNKFKIIPNYCFGCFKVQIEINSIIDLIKLYFIFNDLNLKNNNSRKCMIELRSIASGTYKGLIYCSGLEDANLIYNNIIQILKFKIKRKYKL
;
A
#
# COMPACT_ATOMS: atom_id res chain seq x y z
N GLY A 1 -24.46 -6.47 9.82
CA GLY A 1 -23.31 -6.43 8.90
C GLY A 1 -21.99 -6.46 9.64
N ASN A 2 -21.72 -5.44 10.48
CA ASN A 2 -20.40 -5.29 11.14
C ASN A 2 -19.99 -6.49 12.02
N ALA A 3 -20.92 -7.09 12.73
CA ALA A 3 -20.63 -8.30 13.52
C ALA A 3 -20.17 -9.48 12.63
N TYR A 4 -20.80 -9.67 11.46
CA TYR A 4 -20.37 -10.68 10.49
C TYR A 4 -19.00 -10.38 9.90
N MET A 5 -18.69 -9.09 9.63
CA MET A 5 -17.34 -8.67 9.22
C MET A 5 -16.28 -9.08 10.24
N CYS A 6 -16.52 -8.81 11.53
CA CYS A 6 -15.59 -9.19 12.61
C CYS A 6 -15.41 -10.71 12.74
N LEU A 7 -16.40 -11.50 12.37
CA LEU A 7 -16.35 -12.98 12.36
C LEU A 7 -15.76 -13.57 11.08
N GLY A 8 -15.44 -12.73 10.06
CA GLY A 8 -14.99 -13.19 8.76
C GLY A 8 -16.10 -13.78 7.87
N ASN A 9 -17.37 -13.63 8.26
CA ASN A 9 -18.53 -14.11 7.52
C ASN A 9 -18.96 -13.05 6.47
N PHE A 10 -18.14 -12.86 5.44
CA PHE A 10 -18.29 -11.74 4.49
C PHE A 10 -19.54 -11.86 3.62
N ASN A 11 -19.96 -13.07 3.24
CA ASN A 11 -21.17 -13.27 2.46
C ASN A 11 -22.43 -12.84 3.21
N GLU A 12 -22.52 -13.19 4.49
CA GLU A 12 -23.61 -12.79 5.37
C GLU A 12 -23.61 -11.28 5.60
N ALA A 13 -22.40 -10.69 5.75
CA ALA A 13 -22.26 -9.25 5.87
C ALA A 13 -22.77 -8.53 4.62
N ILE A 14 -22.42 -9.00 3.42
CA ILE A 14 -22.89 -8.47 2.12
C ILE A 14 -24.41 -8.50 2.07
N ASN A 15 -25.02 -9.65 2.34
CA ASN A 15 -26.48 -9.82 2.30
C ASN A 15 -27.21 -8.83 3.24
N ILE A 16 -26.64 -8.60 4.43
CA ILE A 16 -27.23 -7.63 5.38
C ILE A 16 -27.05 -6.19 4.87
N TYR A 17 -25.86 -5.83 4.31
CA TYR A 17 -25.66 -4.48 3.78
C TYR A 17 -26.55 -4.19 2.57
N GLU A 18 -26.76 -5.17 1.69
CA GLU A 18 -27.68 -5.04 0.55
C GLU A 18 -29.13 -4.81 1.03
N LYS A 19 -29.60 -5.54 2.06
CA LYS A 19 -30.92 -5.29 2.68
C LYS A 19 -31.03 -3.90 3.27
N VAL A 20 -29.98 -3.41 3.94
CA VAL A 20 -29.94 -2.04 4.48
C VAL A 20 -30.01 -1.00 3.35
N LEU A 21 -29.30 -1.22 2.25
CA LEU A 21 -29.28 -0.33 1.10
C LEU A 21 -30.61 -0.36 0.33
N ALA A 22 -31.33 -1.48 0.30
CA ALA A 22 -32.69 -1.54 -0.23
C ALA A 22 -33.66 -0.64 0.57
N LEU A 23 -33.46 -0.53 1.90
CA LEU A 23 -34.27 0.35 2.75
C LEU A 23 -33.78 1.81 2.76
N LYS A 24 -32.49 2.03 2.55
CA LYS A 24 -31.83 3.34 2.55
C LYS A 24 -30.87 3.47 1.37
N PRO A 25 -31.39 3.76 0.15
CA PRO A 25 -30.59 3.75 -1.08
C PRO A 25 -29.49 4.82 -1.17
N GLN A 26 -29.53 5.84 -0.35
CA GLN A 26 -28.53 6.93 -0.33
C GLN A 26 -27.59 6.88 0.87
N TYR A 27 -27.47 5.69 1.52
CA TYR A 27 -26.66 5.54 2.71
C TYR A 27 -25.19 5.27 2.37
N ALA A 28 -24.38 6.35 2.31
CA ALA A 28 -22.96 6.29 1.94
C ALA A 28 -22.15 5.29 2.80
N ALA A 29 -22.34 5.26 4.12
CA ALA A 29 -21.63 4.31 4.99
C ALA A 29 -22.04 2.85 4.71
N GLY A 30 -23.28 2.61 4.28
CA GLY A 30 -23.75 1.29 3.85
C GLY A 30 -23.00 0.79 2.62
N TYR A 31 -22.84 1.65 1.60
CA TYR A 31 -22.05 1.31 0.40
C TYR A 31 -20.57 1.08 0.73
N ASN A 32 -19.97 1.90 1.59
CA ASN A 32 -18.59 1.67 2.02
C ASN A 32 -18.42 0.33 2.73
N ASN A 33 -19.35 -0.06 3.61
CA ASN A 33 -19.27 -1.31 4.35
C ASN A 33 -19.52 -2.52 3.44
N LEU A 34 -20.46 -2.42 2.50
CA LEU A 34 -20.67 -3.42 1.45
C LEU A 34 -19.41 -3.62 0.62
N ALA A 35 -18.80 -2.52 0.18
CA ALA A 35 -17.56 -2.54 -0.58
C ALA A 35 -16.40 -3.17 0.21
N SER A 36 -16.29 -2.89 1.51
CA SER A 36 -15.27 -3.50 2.36
C SER A 36 -15.44 -5.02 2.45
N ALA A 37 -16.67 -5.52 2.63
CA ALA A 37 -16.94 -6.95 2.64
C ALA A 37 -16.60 -7.61 1.28
N GLN A 38 -16.94 -6.96 0.17
CA GLN A 38 -16.59 -7.43 -1.18
C GLN A 38 -15.08 -7.43 -1.40
N ASN A 39 -14.38 -6.41 -0.92
CA ASN A 39 -12.91 -6.33 -1.01
C ASN A 39 -12.25 -7.50 -0.25
N ASP A 40 -12.74 -7.84 0.95
CA ASP A 40 -12.22 -8.94 1.75
C ASP A 40 -12.52 -10.32 1.14
N LEU A 41 -13.58 -10.43 0.32
CA LEU A 41 -13.85 -11.61 -0.52
C LEU A 41 -13.05 -11.67 -1.83
N GLY A 42 -12.28 -10.61 -2.16
CA GLY A 42 -11.56 -10.54 -3.44
C GLY A 42 -12.42 -10.05 -4.62
N GLU A 43 -13.64 -9.58 -4.37
CA GLU A 43 -14.53 -9.01 -5.39
C GLU A 43 -14.20 -7.53 -5.66
N PHE A 44 -12.95 -7.25 -6.02
CA PHE A 44 -12.37 -5.90 -6.05
C PHE A 44 -13.10 -4.92 -6.97
N GLU A 45 -13.55 -5.36 -8.15
CA GLU A 45 -14.28 -4.46 -9.06
C GLU A 45 -15.63 -4.01 -8.50
N LYS A 46 -16.36 -4.93 -7.86
CA LYS A 46 -17.62 -4.59 -7.16
C LYS A 46 -17.34 -3.64 -5.99
N ALA A 47 -16.27 -3.90 -5.24
CA ALA A 47 -15.86 -3.03 -4.13
C ALA A 47 -15.56 -1.60 -4.62
N ILE A 48 -14.77 -1.45 -5.69
CA ILE A 48 -14.46 -0.14 -6.30
C ILE A 48 -15.74 0.61 -6.69
N VAL A 49 -16.69 -0.06 -7.34
CA VAL A 49 -17.97 0.55 -7.73
C VAL A 49 -18.77 1.01 -6.51
N ASN A 50 -18.81 0.22 -5.44
CA ASN A 50 -19.57 0.57 -4.24
C ASN A 50 -18.88 1.62 -3.38
N TYR A 51 -17.54 1.66 -3.30
CA TYR A 51 -16.82 2.79 -2.73
C TYR A 51 -17.10 4.10 -3.48
N ASP A 52 -17.15 4.04 -4.82
CA ASP A 52 -17.48 5.22 -5.63
C ASP A 52 -18.92 5.68 -5.38
N LYS A 53 -19.90 4.76 -5.29
CA LYS A 53 -21.28 5.10 -4.89
C LYS A 53 -21.33 5.77 -3.51
N ALA A 54 -20.53 5.31 -2.56
CA ALA A 54 -20.44 5.97 -1.25
C ALA A 54 -19.98 7.44 -1.40
N LEU A 55 -19.02 7.70 -2.28
CA LEU A 55 -18.51 9.06 -2.57
C LEU A 55 -19.50 9.90 -3.39
N VAL A 56 -20.36 9.30 -4.21
CA VAL A 56 -21.45 10.00 -4.89
C VAL A 56 -22.46 10.54 -3.87
N PHE A 57 -22.80 9.76 -2.83
CA PHE A 57 -23.75 10.19 -1.79
C PHE A 57 -23.11 11.07 -0.70
N ASP A 58 -21.82 10.87 -0.43
CA ASP A 58 -21.02 11.73 0.47
C ASP A 58 -19.63 11.97 -0.13
N PRO A 59 -19.43 13.06 -0.88
CA PRO A 59 -18.14 13.37 -1.50
C PRO A 59 -16.98 13.58 -0.50
N ASN A 60 -17.29 13.86 0.76
CA ASN A 60 -16.32 14.08 1.83
C ASN A 60 -16.02 12.81 2.64
N PHE A 61 -16.57 11.67 2.27
CA PHE A 61 -16.39 10.42 3.01
C PHE A 61 -14.97 9.87 2.86
N LEU A 62 -14.07 10.36 3.72
CA LEU A 62 -12.64 10.04 3.69
C LEU A 62 -12.35 8.53 3.71
N MET A 63 -13.15 7.76 4.45
CA MET A 63 -12.94 6.31 4.57
C MET A 63 -13.14 5.61 3.23
N ALA A 64 -14.23 5.91 2.51
CA ALA A 64 -14.50 5.33 1.19
C ALA A 64 -13.40 5.73 0.19
N ARG A 65 -12.96 7.00 0.20
CA ARG A 65 -11.86 7.47 -0.63
C ARG A 65 -10.55 6.73 -0.34
N ASN A 66 -10.20 6.56 0.92
CA ASN A 66 -8.99 5.84 1.30
C ASN A 66 -9.06 4.36 0.94
N ASN A 67 -10.23 3.74 1.09
CA ASN A 67 -10.45 2.34 0.76
C ASN A 67 -10.33 2.08 -0.75
N ILE A 68 -10.94 2.91 -1.61
CA ILE A 68 -10.83 2.75 -3.06
C ILE A 68 -9.37 2.90 -3.52
N ILE A 69 -8.65 3.91 -3.00
CA ILE A 69 -7.24 4.09 -3.33
C ILE A 69 -6.40 2.92 -2.83
N HIS A 70 -6.65 2.45 -1.60
CA HIS A 70 -5.97 1.27 -1.07
C HIS A 70 -6.19 0.04 -1.97
N THR A 71 -7.43 -0.22 -2.40
CA THR A 71 -7.73 -1.32 -3.34
C THR A 71 -6.91 -1.20 -4.62
N LEU A 72 -6.81 0.01 -5.19
CA LEU A 72 -6.04 0.28 -6.41
C LEU A 72 -4.51 0.16 -6.23
N THR A 73 -3.98 0.09 -5.01
CA THR A 73 -2.54 -0.16 -4.80
C THR A 73 -2.13 -1.61 -5.09
N PHE A 74 -3.06 -2.55 -5.10
CA PHE A 74 -2.77 -3.97 -5.32
C PHE A 74 -3.65 -4.63 -6.37
N TYR A 75 -4.69 -3.96 -6.84
CA TYR A 75 -5.60 -4.47 -7.86
C TYR A 75 -5.74 -3.49 -9.02
N ASN A 76 -5.57 -3.99 -10.25
CA ASN A 76 -5.80 -3.24 -11.47
C ASN A 76 -7.16 -3.64 -12.08
N PRO A 77 -8.16 -2.74 -12.09
CA PRO A 77 -9.45 -3.02 -12.72
C PRO A 77 -9.29 -3.32 -14.21
N LYS A 78 -10.07 -4.26 -14.71
CA LYS A 78 -10.15 -4.56 -16.16
C LYS A 78 -10.67 -3.37 -16.96
N ASN A 79 -11.60 -2.62 -16.36
CA ASN A 79 -12.12 -1.38 -16.94
C ASN A 79 -11.54 -0.17 -16.20
N SER A 80 -10.70 0.61 -16.91
CA SER A 80 -10.14 1.85 -16.39
C SER A 80 -11.15 2.99 -16.30
N ASP A 81 -12.30 2.87 -16.97
CA ASP A 81 -13.32 3.94 -17.07
C ASP A 81 -14.44 3.83 -16.03
N LEU A 82 -14.30 2.99 -15.01
CA LEU A 82 -15.33 2.82 -13.98
C LEU A 82 -15.65 4.12 -13.23
N ASN A 83 -14.62 4.87 -12.87
CA ASN A 83 -14.75 6.16 -12.15
C ASN A 83 -13.46 6.98 -12.23
N VAL A 84 -13.45 8.15 -11.60
CA VAL A 84 -12.29 9.06 -11.62
C VAL A 84 -11.03 8.46 -10.99
N PHE A 85 -11.17 7.58 -9.99
CA PHE A 85 -10.03 6.94 -9.34
C PHE A 85 -9.38 5.90 -10.24
N THR A 86 -10.16 5.09 -10.94
CA THR A 86 -9.64 4.08 -11.88
C THR A 86 -8.99 4.73 -13.08
N LYS A 87 -9.58 5.82 -13.63
CA LYS A 87 -8.97 6.62 -14.70
C LYS A 87 -7.64 7.20 -14.29
N SER A 88 -7.61 7.90 -13.16
CA SER A 88 -6.37 8.50 -12.66
C SER A 88 -5.31 7.45 -12.36
N ASN A 89 -5.69 6.29 -11.80
CA ASN A 89 -4.78 5.19 -11.54
C ASN A 89 -4.17 4.64 -12.84
N TYR A 90 -4.97 4.46 -13.87
CA TYR A 90 -4.50 4.01 -15.18
C TYR A 90 -3.50 5.00 -15.80
N GLU A 91 -3.79 6.30 -15.76
CA GLU A 91 -2.86 7.32 -16.25
C GLU A 91 -1.56 7.36 -15.43
N LEU A 92 -1.65 7.26 -14.08
CA LEU A 92 -0.49 7.22 -13.19
C LEU A 92 0.41 6.00 -13.45
N GLN A 93 -0.17 4.84 -13.76
CA GLN A 93 0.60 3.64 -14.10
C GLN A 93 1.36 3.75 -15.40
N ASN A 94 0.92 4.62 -16.32
CA ASN A 94 1.61 4.89 -17.57
C ASN A 94 2.76 5.91 -17.43
N VAL A 95 2.90 6.57 -16.27
CA VAL A 95 4.05 7.43 -15.99
C VAL A 95 5.29 6.54 -15.84
N LYS A 96 6.26 6.79 -16.71
CA LYS A 96 7.49 5.99 -16.74
C LYS A 96 8.32 6.19 -15.47
N ILE A 97 8.50 5.13 -14.71
CA ILE A 97 9.41 5.14 -13.57
C ILE A 97 10.84 5.23 -14.09
N PRO A 98 11.69 6.17 -13.61
CA PRO A 98 13.04 6.41 -14.11
C PRO A 98 14.04 5.37 -13.59
N ILE A 99 13.80 4.09 -13.87
CA ILE A 99 14.74 3.02 -13.55
C ILE A 99 15.41 2.55 -14.85
N ASN A 100 16.72 2.66 -14.85
CA ASN A 100 17.58 2.04 -15.87
C ASN A 100 18.57 1.12 -15.15
N SER A 101 18.70 -0.13 -15.59
CA SER A 101 19.63 -1.12 -15.00
C SER A 101 21.07 -0.62 -14.93
N ASN A 102 21.48 0.23 -15.88
CA ASN A 102 22.88 0.64 -16.08
C ASN A 102 23.17 2.08 -15.63
N LYS A 103 22.28 2.75 -14.93
CA LYS A 103 22.44 4.17 -14.58
C LYS A 103 21.97 4.46 -13.16
N GLU A 104 22.64 5.45 -12.54
CA GLU A 104 22.15 6.09 -11.31
C GLU A 104 20.80 6.77 -11.55
N ILE A 105 19.96 6.82 -10.55
CA ILE A 105 18.71 7.59 -10.55
C ILE A 105 19.03 9.02 -10.15
N SER A 106 18.94 9.98 -11.07
CA SER A 106 19.18 11.39 -10.78
C SER A 106 18.04 12.03 -9.99
N ASP A 107 18.32 13.15 -9.31
CA ASP A 107 17.29 13.92 -8.62
C ASP A 107 16.28 14.52 -9.59
N ASP A 108 16.74 15.00 -10.74
CA ASP A 108 15.89 15.59 -11.78
C ASP A 108 14.90 14.58 -12.36
N GLU A 109 15.31 13.33 -12.54
CA GLU A 109 14.41 12.24 -12.96
C GLU A 109 13.31 11.98 -11.92
N VAL A 110 13.64 12.04 -10.63
CA VAL A 110 12.67 11.89 -9.54
C VAL A 110 11.69 13.08 -9.51
N ILE A 111 12.20 14.30 -9.65
CA ILE A 111 11.41 15.53 -9.66
C ILE A 111 10.46 15.54 -10.87
N THR A 112 10.95 15.15 -12.05
CA THR A 112 10.13 15.06 -13.27
C THR A 112 9.00 14.04 -13.07
N PHE A 113 9.32 12.85 -12.60
CA PHE A 113 8.31 11.81 -12.30
C PHE A 113 7.25 12.32 -11.32
N TYR A 114 7.68 12.98 -10.23
CA TYR A 114 6.76 13.56 -9.26
C TYR A 114 5.84 14.62 -9.88
N ASN A 115 6.40 15.50 -10.71
CA ASN A 115 5.63 16.55 -11.37
C ASN A 115 4.60 15.99 -12.35
N ASP A 116 4.95 14.94 -13.10
CA ASP A 116 4.04 14.26 -14.02
C ASP A 116 2.89 13.60 -13.25
N CYS A 117 3.20 12.86 -12.17
CA CYS A 117 2.18 12.27 -11.30
C CYS A 117 1.29 13.35 -10.67
N ASN A 118 1.86 14.45 -10.21
CA ASN A 118 1.13 15.55 -9.58
C ASN A 118 0.20 16.25 -10.59
N LYS A 119 0.63 16.43 -11.83
CA LYS A 119 -0.20 16.97 -12.90
C LYS A 119 -1.41 16.09 -13.18
N ILE A 120 -1.20 14.78 -13.33
CA ILE A 120 -2.30 13.82 -13.50
C ILE A 120 -3.25 13.88 -12.29
N SER A 121 -2.73 13.79 -11.07
CA SER A 121 -3.57 13.84 -9.86
C SER A 121 -4.41 15.10 -9.78
N LYS A 122 -3.88 16.27 -10.12
CA LYS A 122 -4.59 17.55 -10.10
C LYS A 122 -5.71 17.66 -11.14
N ASN A 123 -5.62 16.92 -12.25
CA ASN A 123 -6.68 16.88 -13.25
C ASN A 123 -7.95 16.23 -12.71
N TYR A 124 -7.81 15.27 -11.80
CA TYR A 124 -8.92 14.49 -11.25
C TYR A 124 -9.35 14.95 -9.85
N PHE A 125 -8.42 15.48 -9.05
CA PHE A 125 -8.65 15.77 -7.64
C PHE A 125 -8.15 17.15 -7.26
N LYS A 126 -9.03 18.00 -6.75
CA LYS A 126 -8.66 19.35 -6.29
C LYS A 126 -7.78 19.32 -5.02
N ASN A 127 -8.06 18.42 -4.10
CA ASN A 127 -7.33 18.26 -2.83
C ASN A 127 -7.26 16.78 -2.45
N LEU A 128 -6.11 16.15 -2.66
CA LEU A 128 -5.80 14.83 -2.13
C LEU A 128 -4.92 14.99 -0.90
N ASN A 129 -5.52 15.03 0.28
CA ASN A 129 -4.77 14.97 1.52
C ASN A 129 -4.66 13.51 1.96
N PHE A 130 -3.47 12.95 1.85
CA PHE A 130 -3.13 11.64 2.39
C PHE A 130 -2.25 11.81 3.62
N HIS A 131 -2.66 11.15 4.71
CA HIS A 131 -1.87 11.08 5.93
C HIS A 131 -1.08 9.76 6.06
N LEU A 132 -0.86 9.07 4.94
CA LEU A 132 -0.11 7.83 4.95
C LEU A 132 1.40 8.14 4.92
N SER A 133 2.09 7.78 5.99
CA SER A 133 3.55 7.91 6.09
C SER A 133 4.32 6.72 5.51
N GLN A 134 3.65 5.75 4.92
CA GLN A 134 4.28 4.53 4.42
C GLN A 134 3.61 3.99 3.16
N ILE A 135 4.43 3.54 2.21
CA ILE A 135 4.02 2.91 0.96
C ILE A 135 4.51 1.46 0.98
N TRP A 136 3.60 0.52 0.78
CA TRP A 136 3.88 -0.91 0.81
C TRP A 136 3.88 -1.54 -0.59
N ARG A 137 4.84 -2.45 -0.81
CA ARG A 137 4.70 -3.53 -1.78
C ARG A 137 4.56 -4.83 -1.00
N ARG A 138 3.37 -5.40 -0.99
CA ARG A 138 3.06 -6.62 -0.23
C ARG A 138 3.16 -7.84 -1.12
N ASN A 139 3.62 -8.93 -0.50
CA ASN A 139 3.38 -10.28 -0.99
C ASN A 139 2.34 -10.92 -0.07
N THR A 140 1.29 -11.49 -0.64
CA THR A 140 0.20 -12.13 0.11
C THR A 140 0.61 -13.45 0.78
N GLU A 141 1.73 -14.04 0.37
CA GLU A 141 2.16 -15.37 0.83
C GLU A 141 3.02 -15.36 2.11
N HIS A 142 3.64 -14.24 2.46
CA HIS A 142 4.53 -14.17 3.61
C HIS A 142 4.05 -13.15 4.64
N LEU A 143 4.00 -13.53 5.90
CA LEU A 143 3.67 -12.71 7.05
C LEU A 143 2.19 -12.34 7.15
N ASN A 144 1.34 -13.32 7.43
CA ASN A 144 -0.01 -13.06 7.92
C ASN A 144 0.07 -12.46 9.35
N CYS A 145 0.50 -11.18 9.43
CA CYS A 145 0.64 -10.48 10.70
C CYS A 145 -0.69 -10.32 11.44
N ASN A 146 -1.82 -10.33 10.74
CA ASN A 146 -3.15 -10.28 11.36
C ASN A 146 -3.38 -11.49 12.27
N ARG A 147 -3.00 -12.69 11.81
CA ARG A 147 -3.04 -13.90 12.64
C ARG A 147 -2.20 -13.76 13.91
N HIS A 148 -1.03 -13.12 13.81
CA HIS A 148 -0.17 -12.88 14.98
C HIS A 148 -0.81 -11.89 15.94
N PHE A 149 -1.43 -10.83 15.43
CA PHE A 149 -2.16 -9.86 16.26
C PHE A 149 -3.38 -10.48 16.92
N GLU A 150 -4.11 -11.35 16.24
CA GLU A 150 -5.24 -12.09 16.83
C GLU A 150 -4.79 -12.97 18.02
N VAL A 151 -3.72 -13.75 17.82
CA VAL A 151 -3.15 -14.59 18.91
C VAL A 151 -2.66 -13.70 20.06
N PHE A 152 -1.93 -12.61 19.77
CA PHE A 152 -1.47 -11.69 20.81
C PHE A 152 -2.63 -11.02 21.56
N ASN A 153 -3.63 -10.53 20.84
CA ASN A 153 -4.77 -9.86 21.46
C ASN A 153 -5.60 -10.81 22.34
N LYS A 154 -5.79 -12.04 21.89
CA LYS A 154 -6.60 -13.04 22.59
C LYS A 154 -5.87 -13.68 23.78
N PHE A 155 -4.60 -14.04 23.61
CA PHE A 155 -3.86 -14.83 24.58
C PHE A 155 -2.73 -14.08 25.29
N LYS A 156 -2.43 -12.83 24.87
CA LYS A 156 -1.29 -12.02 25.35
C LYS A 156 0.07 -12.72 25.19
N ILE A 157 0.18 -13.60 24.21
CA ILE A 157 1.37 -14.39 23.90
C ILE A 157 1.90 -13.96 22.55
N ILE A 158 3.23 -13.76 22.43
CA ILE A 158 3.90 -13.54 21.15
C ILE A 158 4.27 -14.92 20.58
N PRO A 159 3.71 -15.32 19.42
CA PRO A 159 4.05 -16.60 18.80
C PRO A 159 5.54 -16.72 18.47
N ASN A 160 6.12 -17.90 18.64
CA ASN A 160 7.54 -18.15 18.38
C ASN A 160 8.01 -17.71 16.97
N TYR A 161 7.16 -17.84 15.96
CA TYR A 161 7.49 -17.42 14.59
C TYR A 161 7.58 -15.90 14.42
N CYS A 162 7.04 -15.11 15.35
CA CYS A 162 7.26 -13.65 15.34
C CYS A 162 8.71 -13.27 15.67
N PHE A 163 9.45 -14.12 16.37
CA PHE A 163 10.87 -13.91 16.66
C PHE A 163 11.77 -14.26 15.47
N GLY A 164 11.26 -15.00 14.48
CA GLY A 164 11.96 -15.27 13.23
C GLY A 164 11.78 -14.18 12.16
N CYS A 165 11.07 -13.11 12.50
CA CYS A 165 10.77 -12.03 11.56
C CYS A 165 11.91 -11.01 11.53
N PHE A 166 12.90 -11.24 10.70
CA PHE A 166 14.01 -10.31 10.48
C PHE A 166 13.63 -9.21 9.49
N LYS A 167 14.33 -8.09 9.57
CA LYS A 167 14.15 -6.96 8.65
C LYS A 167 15.50 -6.44 8.21
N VAL A 168 15.64 -6.20 6.91
CA VAL A 168 16.71 -5.34 6.40
C VAL A 168 16.16 -3.91 6.42
N GLN A 169 16.78 -3.04 7.23
CA GLN A 169 16.43 -1.62 7.35
C GLN A 169 17.44 -0.78 6.61
N ILE A 170 16.96 0.14 5.79
CA ILE A 170 17.77 1.10 5.04
C ILE A 170 17.37 2.49 5.52
N GLU A 171 18.31 3.22 6.10
CA GLU A 171 18.11 4.62 6.51
C GLU A 171 18.75 5.54 5.47
N ILE A 172 18.02 6.55 5.04
CA ILE A 172 18.42 7.52 4.03
C ILE A 172 18.10 8.95 4.52
N ASN A 173 18.71 9.94 3.86
CA ASN A 173 18.80 11.28 4.42
C ASN A 173 17.82 12.29 3.81
N SER A 174 17.15 11.95 2.72
CA SER A 174 16.24 12.87 2.04
C SER A 174 14.99 12.19 1.51
N ILE A 175 13.95 12.98 1.29
CA ILE A 175 12.71 12.51 0.64
C ILE A 175 12.96 12.07 -0.80
N ILE A 176 13.87 12.71 -1.51
CA ILE A 176 14.24 12.35 -2.89
C ILE A 176 14.87 10.95 -2.90
N ASP A 177 15.78 10.67 -1.96
CA ASP A 177 16.37 9.35 -1.84
C ASP A 177 15.35 8.30 -1.41
N LEU A 178 14.33 8.68 -0.61
CA LEU A 178 13.21 7.78 -0.27
C LEU A 178 12.41 7.39 -1.52
N ILE A 179 12.18 8.32 -2.43
CA ILE A 179 11.49 8.04 -3.69
C ILE A 179 12.37 7.17 -4.60
N LYS A 180 13.69 7.42 -4.67
CA LYS A 180 14.64 6.54 -5.36
C LYS A 180 14.61 5.12 -4.80
N LEU A 181 14.60 5.00 -3.46
CA LEU A 181 14.50 3.70 -2.79
C LEU A 181 13.16 3.00 -3.10
N TYR A 182 12.07 3.75 -3.18
CA TYR A 182 10.78 3.22 -3.60
C TYR A 182 10.85 2.65 -5.02
N PHE A 183 11.48 3.34 -5.96
CA PHE A 183 11.68 2.85 -7.32
C PHE A 183 12.51 1.56 -7.33
N ILE A 184 13.62 1.54 -6.59
CA ILE A 184 14.46 0.36 -6.45
C ILE A 184 13.63 -0.81 -5.86
N PHE A 185 12.85 -0.56 -4.82
CA PHE A 185 12.00 -1.59 -4.21
C PHE A 185 10.93 -2.12 -5.17
N ASN A 186 10.41 -1.29 -6.05
CA ASN A 186 9.45 -1.72 -7.06
C ASN A 186 10.07 -2.63 -8.12
N ASP A 187 11.31 -2.33 -8.53
CA ASP A 187 12.06 -3.08 -9.54
C ASP A 187 12.80 -4.31 -8.97
N LEU A 188 13.05 -4.31 -7.66
CA LEU A 188 13.83 -5.35 -6.99
C LEU A 188 13.18 -6.72 -7.09
N ASN A 189 13.84 -7.67 -7.75
CA ASN A 189 13.40 -9.05 -7.82
C ASN A 189 14.06 -9.87 -6.70
N LEU A 190 13.28 -10.29 -5.72
CA LEU A 190 13.70 -11.11 -4.60
C LEU A 190 13.15 -12.53 -4.73
N LYS A 191 13.97 -13.54 -4.42
CA LYS A 191 13.61 -14.97 -4.54
C LYS A 191 12.27 -15.29 -3.88
N ASN A 192 12.01 -14.72 -2.71
CA ASN A 192 10.79 -14.94 -1.93
C ASN A 192 9.77 -13.80 -2.12
N ASN A 193 9.98 -12.90 -3.08
CA ASN A 193 9.14 -11.71 -3.32
C ASN A 193 8.76 -10.98 -2.01
N ASN A 194 9.72 -10.82 -1.11
CA ASN A 194 9.55 -10.32 0.25
C ASN A 194 8.72 -9.03 0.32
N SER A 195 7.83 -8.95 1.28
CA SER A 195 7.11 -7.72 1.58
C SER A 195 8.06 -6.61 1.96
N ARG A 196 7.83 -5.41 1.44
CA ARG A 196 8.71 -4.25 1.62
C ARG A 196 7.93 -2.96 1.66
N LYS A 197 8.48 -1.96 2.33
CA LYS A 197 7.89 -0.63 2.39
C LYS A 197 8.94 0.48 2.46
N CYS A 198 8.57 1.62 1.92
CA CYS A 198 9.22 2.90 2.19
C CYS A 198 8.34 3.71 3.14
N MET A 199 8.94 4.42 4.10
CA MET A 199 8.19 5.18 5.08
C MET A 199 8.92 6.41 5.59
N ILE A 200 8.15 7.39 6.04
CA ILE A 200 8.59 8.49 6.88
C ILE A 200 8.31 8.10 8.34
N GLU A 201 9.33 8.02 9.16
CA GLU A 201 9.19 7.70 10.58
C GLU A 201 8.81 8.95 11.36
N LEU A 202 7.63 8.95 11.93
CA LEU A 202 7.09 10.08 12.67
C LEU A 202 7.31 9.98 14.19
N ARG A 203 7.78 8.82 14.67
CA ARG A 203 8.03 8.60 16.11
C ARG A 203 9.42 9.13 16.47
N SER A 204 9.50 10.01 17.45
CA SER A 204 10.74 10.64 17.90
C SER A 204 11.77 9.67 18.51
N ILE A 205 11.28 8.52 19.03
CA ILE A 205 12.13 7.50 19.67
C ILE A 205 12.77 6.54 18.66
N ALA A 206 12.33 6.55 17.41
CA ALA A 206 12.83 5.63 16.38
C ALA A 206 13.91 6.32 15.53
N SER A 207 15.05 5.64 15.33
CA SER A 207 16.13 6.18 14.50
C SER A 207 15.73 6.30 13.03
N GLY A 208 16.29 7.29 12.34
CA GLY A 208 16.13 7.51 10.90
C GLY A 208 14.73 7.99 10.49
N THR A 209 14.65 9.20 9.92
CA THR A 209 13.38 9.77 9.46
C THR A 209 12.86 9.08 8.20
N TYR A 210 13.73 8.81 7.23
CA TYR A 210 13.37 8.17 5.96
C TYR A 210 13.91 6.76 5.92
N LYS A 211 13.03 5.77 5.73
CA LYS A 211 13.38 4.34 5.84
C LYS A 211 12.80 3.51 4.72
N GLY A 212 13.60 2.53 4.30
CA GLY A 212 13.11 1.34 3.61
C GLY A 212 13.20 0.12 4.52
N LEU A 213 12.21 -0.73 4.49
CA LEU A 213 12.17 -1.99 5.24
C LEU A 213 11.83 -3.14 4.30
N ILE A 214 12.63 -4.21 4.36
CA ILE A 214 12.36 -5.48 3.68
C ILE A 214 12.20 -6.54 4.77
N TYR A 215 11.07 -7.23 4.75
CA TYR A 215 10.74 -8.27 5.73
C TYR A 215 11.25 -9.62 5.25
N CYS A 216 11.96 -10.32 6.13
CA CYS A 216 12.69 -11.54 5.83
C CYS A 216 12.14 -12.71 6.65
N SER A 217 12.17 -13.92 6.10
CA SER A 217 11.69 -15.12 6.76
C SER A 217 12.63 -15.65 7.86
N GLY A 218 13.88 -15.17 7.88
CA GLY A 218 14.89 -15.54 8.87
C GLY A 218 16.20 -14.80 8.63
N LEU A 219 17.21 -15.09 9.44
CA LEU A 219 18.53 -14.44 9.39
C LEU A 219 19.26 -14.70 8.07
N GLU A 220 19.18 -15.91 7.55
CA GLU A 220 19.81 -16.28 6.27
C GLU A 220 19.23 -15.47 5.11
N ASP A 221 17.90 -15.41 5.01
CA ASP A 221 17.18 -14.59 4.03
C ASP A 221 17.55 -13.10 4.17
N ALA A 222 17.65 -12.60 5.41
CA ALA A 222 18.06 -11.21 5.67
C ALA A 222 19.49 -10.93 5.19
N ASN A 223 20.43 -11.85 5.42
CA ASN A 223 21.81 -11.70 4.96
C ASN A 223 21.94 -11.74 3.43
N LEU A 224 21.19 -12.60 2.77
CA LEU A 224 21.14 -12.64 1.30
C LEU A 224 20.60 -11.32 0.73
N ILE A 225 19.51 -10.83 1.28
CA ILE A 225 18.90 -9.56 0.85
C ILE A 225 19.83 -8.39 1.15
N TYR A 226 20.46 -8.35 2.33
CA TYR A 226 21.42 -7.31 2.70
C TYR A 226 22.56 -7.22 1.68
N ASN A 227 23.19 -8.34 1.34
CA ASN A 227 24.29 -8.39 0.39
C ASN A 227 23.87 -7.96 -1.03
N ASN A 228 22.65 -8.30 -1.44
CA ASN A 228 22.11 -7.89 -2.73
C ASN A 228 21.80 -6.39 -2.75
N ILE A 229 21.04 -5.90 -1.78
CA ILE A 229 20.58 -4.51 -1.79
C ILE A 229 21.72 -3.51 -1.64
N ILE A 230 22.78 -3.83 -0.87
CA ILE A 230 23.93 -2.94 -0.69
C ILE A 230 24.65 -2.64 -2.01
N GLN A 231 24.76 -3.62 -2.91
CA GLN A 231 25.36 -3.41 -4.23
C GLN A 231 24.48 -2.51 -5.10
N ILE A 232 23.19 -2.75 -5.07
CA ILE A 232 22.23 -1.93 -5.83
C ILE A 232 22.23 -0.49 -5.34
N LEU A 233 22.21 -0.27 -4.02
CA LEU A 233 22.20 1.07 -3.44
C LEU A 233 23.48 1.85 -3.75
N LYS A 234 24.66 1.23 -3.64
CA LYS A 234 25.94 1.84 -4.01
C LYS A 234 25.94 2.36 -5.44
N PHE A 235 25.31 1.63 -6.34
CA PHE A 235 25.24 1.99 -7.75
C PHE A 235 24.14 3.02 -8.05
N LYS A 236 22.93 2.84 -7.47
CA LYS A 236 21.73 3.61 -7.82
C LYS A 236 21.57 4.92 -7.08
N ILE A 237 22.06 5.03 -5.84
CA ILE A 237 21.83 6.20 -4.98
C ILE A 237 23.13 6.92 -4.65
N LYS A 238 24.29 6.53 -4.89
CA LYS A 238 25.62 7.20 -4.66
C LYS A 238 25.72 8.16 -3.45
N ARG A 239 24.75 8.21 -2.56
CA ARG A 239 24.71 9.04 -1.36
C ARG A 239 24.89 8.19 -0.09
N LYS A 240 25.21 8.85 1.03
CA LYS A 240 25.31 8.15 2.33
C LYS A 240 23.96 7.58 2.74
N TYR A 241 23.93 6.31 3.03
CA TYR A 241 22.83 5.58 3.64
C TYR A 241 23.36 4.67 4.74
N LYS A 242 22.50 4.25 5.66
CA LYS A 242 22.80 3.29 6.73
C LYS A 242 21.92 2.05 6.55
N LEU A 243 22.55 0.90 6.61
CA LEU A 243 21.95 -0.43 6.55
C LEU A 243 22.02 -1.13 7.89
#